data_1ab5f69a41b7e7a1bc8fed10bd980aec
#
_entry.id   1ab5f69a41b7e7a1bc8fed10bd980aec
#
_cell.length_a   1.000
_cell.length_b   1.000
_cell.length_c   1.000
_cell.angle_alpha   90.00
_cell.angle_beta   90.00
_cell.angle_gamma   90.00
#
_symmetry.space_group_name_H-M   'P 1'
#
loop_
_entity.id
_entity.type
_entity.pdbx_description
1 polymer ?
#
loop_
_entity_poly.entity_id
_entity_poly.type
_entity_poly.pdbx_seq_one_letter_code
_entity_poly.pdbx_strand_id
1 'polypeptide(L)'
;MKTKAIFVIAAAAMVFSLASCEKIGPDEKPDGGDGSTSDTTVVSPGPSAGSDTLSGNVSGVWESGRTIFVDGHIVVPEGKSLTIEEGVTVIFSDAGVGVNHAAVEFSVNGNLYCLGTEEAPVRLTVAEELRTAANTFEGLWGGIVAGATCEEMLIDHTIIEYCGGQVIEGSPAAENGYYTAGDDAYPHITTNNVDGRYVITNSILRNGWSDAIYMMGGNAIIAGNIFSAIGYDGAEAVNVKSGCTVDVTRNIMFSANTNGLKLSSSDQSEVRHQAKIQAYNNTIIGSGWRRDGEKGGGIYVEENADAGVFNNLLVNCKFRATTPAWDEPGSEDCYDGEHSMIDYNYYASGTVESSIVFSGEYEDDGEMLLYSGVKFPYEGYAFNHEWYDAEKVDVHSVMARTAEEAASLDPKFVNFDLNMDPASYAFNDSWDFHLAAGSPALDASKTYTAGDRQPYFGTSGLEVNGQTYTSPAIGAWFGAFGE
;
A
#
# COMPACT_ATOMS: atom_id res chain seq x y z
N MET A 1 -25.78 55.27 -26.88
CA MET A 1 -26.50 54.12 -26.34
C MET A 1 -25.78 52.86 -26.84
N LYS A 2 -24.96 52.24 -26.00
CA LYS A 2 -24.31 50.94 -26.28
C LYS A 2 -24.68 50.00 -25.14
N THR A 3 -25.52 49.04 -25.49
CA THR A 3 -26.04 48.02 -24.61
C THR A 3 -24.92 46.98 -24.33
N LYS A 4 -24.52 46.84 -23.06
CA LYS A 4 -23.61 45.80 -22.63
C LYS A 4 -24.45 44.56 -22.31
N ALA A 5 -24.22 43.47 -23.02
CA ALA A 5 -24.71 42.14 -22.67
C ALA A 5 -23.87 41.61 -21.52
N ILE A 6 -24.52 41.28 -20.43
CA ILE A 6 -23.92 40.59 -19.27
C ILE A 6 -24.12 39.10 -19.50
N PHE A 7 -23.04 38.37 -19.74
CA PHE A 7 -23.03 36.91 -19.69
C PHE A 7 -22.89 36.49 -18.22
N VAL A 8 -23.93 35.89 -17.69
CA VAL A 8 -23.89 35.21 -16.40
C VAL A 8 -23.36 33.81 -16.71
N ILE A 9 -22.12 33.55 -16.35
CA ILE A 9 -21.55 32.20 -16.30
C ILE A 9 -21.99 31.61 -14.98
N ALA A 10 -22.90 30.64 -15.00
CA ALA A 10 -23.22 29.81 -13.85
C ALA A 10 -22.02 28.87 -13.60
N ALA A 11 -21.21 29.17 -12.63
CA ALA A 11 -20.25 28.23 -12.10
C ALA A 11 -21.03 27.16 -11.33
N ALA A 12 -21.10 25.95 -11.87
CA ALA A 12 -21.49 24.79 -11.11
C ALA A 12 -20.32 24.47 -10.17
N ALA A 13 -20.47 24.84 -8.92
CA ALA A 13 -19.59 24.35 -7.87
C ALA A 13 -19.87 22.85 -7.71
N MET A 14 -19.00 22.00 -8.28
CA MET A 14 -18.89 20.62 -7.85
C MET A 14 -18.23 20.66 -6.47
N VAL A 15 -19.05 20.49 -5.46
CA VAL A 15 -18.59 20.16 -4.11
C VAL A 15 -18.09 18.73 -4.20
N PHE A 16 -16.80 18.54 -4.39
CA PHE A 16 -16.18 17.25 -4.10
C PHE A 16 -16.20 17.11 -2.58
N SER A 17 -17.11 16.28 -2.09
CA SER A 17 -17.07 15.80 -0.72
C SER A 17 -15.75 15.07 -0.53
N LEU A 18 -15.02 15.48 0.49
CA LEU A 18 -13.97 14.71 1.11
C LEU A 18 -14.62 13.42 1.64
N ALA A 19 -14.66 12.37 0.86
CA ALA A 19 -14.97 11.06 1.36
C ALA A 19 -13.73 10.56 2.11
N SER A 20 -13.58 11.03 3.33
CA SER A 20 -13.07 10.25 4.42
C SER A 20 -13.96 9.02 4.50
N CYS A 21 -13.43 7.81 4.51
CA CYS A 21 -14.18 6.61 4.77
C CYS A 21 -15.03 6.82 6.02
N GLU A 22 -16.30 7.13 5.85
CA GLU A 22 -17.21 7.29 6.98
C GLU A 22 -17.70 5.90 7.42
N LYS A 23 -17.29 5.57 8.63
CA LYS A 23 -17.95 4.75 9.64
C LYS A 23 -18.72 3.52 9.16
N ILE A 24 -18.05 2.40 9.18
CA ILE A 24 -18.71 1.12 9.45
C ILE A 24 -18.91 1.04 10.96
N GLY A 25 -20.11 1.32 11.44
CA GLY A 25 -20.47 1.16 12.84
C GLY A 25 -20.46 -0.32 13.22
N PRO A 26 -19.81 -0.70 14.32
CA PRO A 26 -19.93 -2.04 14.84
C PRO A 26 -21.19 -2.09 15.71
N ASP A 27 -22.24 -2.69 15.25
CA ASP A 27 -23.29 -3.28 16.11
C ASP A 27 -24.59 -3.48 15.35
N GLU A 28 -24.63 -4.51 14.49
CA GLU A 28 -25.83 -5.33 14.31
C GLU A 28 -25.42 -6.64 13.62
N LYS A 29 -25.43 -7.71 14.38
CA LYS A 29 -25.39 -9.05 13.81
C LYS A 29 -26.65 -9.22 12.94
N PRO A 30 -26.55 -9.65 11.69
CA PRO A 30 -27.71 -10.06 10.95
C PRO A 30 -28.32 -11.30 11.60
N ASP A 31 -29.58 -11.19 11.94
CA ASP A 31 -30.39 -12.29 12.46
C ASP A 31 -30.49 -13.39 11.41
N GLY A 32 -30.27 -14.63 11.81
CA GLY A 32 -30.14 -15.79 10.93
C GLY A 32 -31.33 -16.02 10.04
N GLY A 33 -31.16 -15.80 8.76
CA GLY A 33 -32.01 -16.30 7.70
C GLY A 33 -31.54 -17.70 7.27
N ASP A 34 -32.27 -18.73 7.63
CA ASP A 34 -32.09 -20.12 7.19
C ASP A 34 -32.30 -20.23 5.66
N GLY A 35 -31.22 -20.10 4.93
CA GLY A 35 -31.13 -20.33 3.49
C GLY A 35 -30.23 -21.54 3.24
N SER A 36 -30.82 -22.70 3.10
CA SER A 36 -30.18 -23.93 2.64
C SER A 36 -29.47 -23.70 1.29
N THR A 37 -28.17 -23.31 1.37
CA THR A 37 -27.28 -23.38 0.22
C THR A 37 -26.72 -24.78 0.11
N SER A 38 -26.95 -25.42 -1.02
CA SER A 38 -26.38 -26.72 -1.37
C SER A 38 -24.85 -26.61 -1.28
N ASP A 39 -24.29 -27.37 -0.36
CA ASP A 39 -22.84 -27.54 -0.15
C ASP A 39 -22.24 -28.24 -1.39
N THR A 40 -21.90 -27.45 -2.40
CA THR A 40 -21.07 -27.91 -3.51
C THR A 40 -19.64 -27.52 -3.18
N THR A 41 -18.99 -28.33 -2.36
CA THR A 41 -17.53 -28.27 -2.17
C THR A 41 -16.91 -28.66 -3.51
N VAL A 42 -16.45 -27.69 -4.28
CA VAL A 42 -15.63 -27.97 -5.47
C VAL A 42 -14.28 -28.43 -4.96
N VAL A 43 -14.13 -29.74 -4.80
CA VAL A 43 -12.82 -30.39 -4.61
C VAL A 43 -12.07 -30.16 -5.92
N SER A 44 -10.82 -29.68 -5.81
CA SER A 44 -9.91 -29.47 -6.93
C SER A 44 -10.03 -30.55 -7.98
N PRO A 45 -10.41 -30.27 -9.24
CA PRO A 45 -10.44 -31.30 -10.26
C PRO A 45 -9.02 -31.80 -10.52
N GLY A 46 -8.85 -33.12 -10.53
CA GLY A 46 -7.61 -33.75 -11.00
C GLY A 46 -7.30 -33.36 -12.45
N PRO A 47 -6.10 -33.65 -12.96
CA PRO A 47 -5.60 -33.13 -14.22
C PRO A 47 -6.45 -33.62 -15.41
N SER A 48 -7.28 -32.78 -15.96
CA SER A 48 -7.84 -32.94 -17.28
C SER A 48 -7.56 -31.70 -18.11
N ALA A 49 -7.02 -31.88 -19.30
CA ALA A 49 -6.73 -30.83 -20.26
C ALA A 49 -8.03 -30.22 -20.81
N GLY A 50 -8.63 -29.31 -20.04
CA GLY A 50 -9.77 -28.50 -20.40
C GLY A 50 -9.68 -27.21 -19.59
N SER A 51 -10.03 -26.06 -20.17
CA SER A 51 -10.06 -24.78 -19.48
C SER A 51 -11.11 -24.83 -18.37
N ASP A 52 -10.69 -25.17 -17.17
CA ASP A 52 -11.57 -25.16 -16.00
C ASP A 52 -11.74 -23.71 -15.54
N THR A 53 -12.85 -23.11 -15.88
CA THR A 53 -13.25 -21.79 -15.38
C THR A 53 -13.89 -21.99 -14.01
N LEU A 54 -13.40 -21.25 -13.00
CA LEU A 54 -13.84 -21.37 -11.61
C LEU A 54 -14.66 -20.17 -11.16
N SER A 55 -15.65 -20.42 -10.33
CA SER A 55 -16.38 -19.43 -9.55
C SER A 55 -16.95 -20.06 -8.28
N GLY A 56 -17.34 -19.24 -7.29
CA GLY A 56 -17.90 -19.70 -6.02
C GLY A 56 -16.87 -20.23 -5.04
N ASN A 57 -17.22 -21.23 -4.24
CA ASN A 57 -16.37 -21.73 -3.16
C ASN A 57 -15.16 -22.50 -3.67
N VAL A 58 -13.97 -22.14 -3.18
CA VAL A 58 -12.70 -22.79 -3.49
C VAL A 58 -11.96 -23.20 -2.22
N SER A 59 -11.28 -24.34 -2.22
CA SER A 59 -10.44 -24.80 -1.12
C SER A 59 -9.55 -25.96 -1.55
N GLY A 60 -8.61 -26.36 -0.70
CA GLY A 60 -7.67 -27.46 -0.98
C GLY A 60 -6.37 -26.96 -1.59
N VAL A 61 -5.86 -27.60 -2.62
CA VAL A 61 -4.56 -27.30 -3.23
C VAL A 61 -4.72 -27.06 -4.73
N TRP A 62 -4.21 -25.96 -5.21
CA TRP A 62 -3.92 -25.73 -6.62
C TRP A 62 -2.46 -26.10 -6.88
N GLU A 63 -2.26 -27.22 -7.53
CA GLU A 63 -0.95 -27.86 -7.71
C GLU A 63 -0.03 -27.03 -8.63
N SER A 64 1.28 -27.17 -8.41
CA SER A 64 2.36 -26.44 -9.09
C SER A 64 2.19 -26.35 -10.62
N GLY A 65 2.47 -25.16 -11.17
CA GLY A 65 2.54 -24.90 -12.61
C GLY A 65 1.20 -24.90 -13.34
N ARG A 66 0.08 -24.96 -12.66
CA ARG A 66 -1.26 -24.91 -13.29
C ARG A 66 -1.65 -23.49 -13.71
N THR A 67 -2.48 -23.40 -14.74
CA THR A 67 -3.21 -22.18 -15.08
C THR A 67 -4.66 -22.37 -14.70
N ILE A 68 -5.19 -21.45 -13.90
CA ILE A 68 -6.56 -21.43 -13.40
C ILE A 68 -7.25 -20.20 -13.99
N PHE A 69 -8.44 -20.40 -14.57
CA PHE A 69 -9.27 -19.29 -15.07
C PHE A 69 -10.42 -19.04 -14.09
N VAL A 70 -10.65 -17.77 -13.76
CA VAL A 70 -11.68 -17.34 -12.81
C VAL A 70 -12.60 -16.35 -13.53
N ASP A 71 -13.88 -16.74 -13.72
CA ASP A 71 -14.88 -15.93 -14.44
C ASP A 71 -16.00 -15.40 -13.56
N GLY A 72 -15.94 -15.64 -12.27
CA GLY A 72 -16.86 -15.12 -11.27
C GLY A 72 -16.18 -14.97 -9.93
N HIS A 73 -16.86 -14.37 -8.95
CA HIS A 73 -16.28 -14.25 -7.61
C HIS A 73 -15.92 -15.62 -7.05
N ILE A 74 -14.74 -15.71 -6.42
CA ILE A 74 -14.31 -16.92 -5.71
C ILE A 74 -14.18 -16.64 -4.20
N VAL A 75 -14.48 -17.63 -3.40
CA VAL A 75 -14.50 -17.52 -1.94
C VAL A 75 -13.78 -18.70 -1.32
N VAL A 76 -12.78 -18.46 -0.46
CA VAL A 76 -12.31 -19.47 0.49
C VAL A 76 -13.23 -19.43 1.70
N PRO A 77 -14.08 -20.44 1.93
CA PRO A 77 -15.04 -20.41 3.04
C PRO A 77 -14.35 -20.44 4.40
N GLU A 78 -15.02 -19.89 5.42
CA GLU A 78 -14.59 -19.99 6.83
C GLU A 78 -14.29 -21.44 7.22
N GLY A 79 -13.20 -21.64 7.97
CA GLY A 79 -12.71 -22.95 8.40
C GLY A 79 -12.14 -23.83 7.29
N LYS A 80 -11.99 -23.28 6.07
CA LYS A 80 -11.31 -23.95 4.95
C LYS A 80 -10.00 -23.22 4.64
N SER A 81 -9.12 -23.90 3.90
CA SER A 81 -7.89 -23.30 3.41
C SER A 81 -7.72 -23.56 1.92
N LEU A 82 -7.14 -22.59 1.23
CA LEU A 82 -6.65 -22.75 -0.14
C LEU A 82 -5.13 -22.56 -0.15
N THR A 83 -4.42 -23.54 -0.69
CA THR A 83 -3.00 -23.46 -0.98
C THR A 83 -2.79 -23.35 -2.48
N ILE A 84 -2.06 -22.34 -2.91
CA ILE A 84 -1.65 -22.10 -4.30
C ILE A 84 -0.15 -22.35 -4.36
N GLU A 85 0.27 -23.42 -5.03
CA GLU A 85 1.68 -23.82 -5.10
C GLU A 85 2.46 -23.01 -6.15
N GLU A 86 3.78 -23.18 -6.14
CA GLU A 86 4.70 -22.46 -7.02
C GLU A 86 4.34 -22.57 -8.51
N GLY A 87 4.52 -21.48 -9.25
CA GLY A 87 4.30 -21.40 -10.69
C GLY A 87 2.83 -21.44 -11.12
N VAL A 88 1.88 -21.49 -10.19
CA VAL A 88 0.45 -21.39 -10.53
C VAL A 88 0.15 -19.98 -11.05
N THR A 89 -0.55 -19.91 -12.18
CA THR A 89 -1.08 -18.65 -12.72
C THR A 89 -2.60 -18.65 -12.63
N VAL A 90 -3.16 -17.68 -11.93
CA VAL A 90 -4.60 -17.45 -11.82
C VAL A 90 -4.97 -16.27 -12.71
N ILE A 91 -5.83 -16.50 -13.68
CA ILE A 91 -6.28 -15.51 -14.67
C ILE A 91 -7.71 -15.12 -14.36
N PHE A 92 -7.90 -13.88 -13.90
CA PHE A 92 -9.22 -13.32 -13.62
C PHE A 92 -9.83 -12.70 -14.88
N SER A 93 -11.12 -12.90 -15.07
CA SER A 93 -11.90 -12.30 -16.17
C SER A 93 -12.08 -10.80 -15.92
N ASP A 94 -11.90 -10.02 -16.96
CA ASP A 94 -12.20 -8.58 -17.02
C ASP A 94 -13.66 -8.29 -17.41
N ALA A 95 -14.44 -9.31 -17.72
CA ALA A 95 -15.85 -9.15 -18.11
C ALA A 95 -16.77 -8.70 -16.96
N GLY A 96 -16.33 -8.90 -15.71
CA GLY A 96 -17.12 -8.64 -14.51
C GLY A 96 -18.23 -9.68 -14.28
N VAL A 97 -18.92 -9.57 -13.16
CA VAL A 97 -19.92 -10.53 -12.67
C VAL A 97 -21.30 -9.87 -12.60
N GLY A 98 -22.33 -10.61 -12.98
CA GLY A 98 -23.73 -10.17 -12.92
C GLY A 98 -24.08 -9.06 -13.91
N VAL A 99 -25.24 -8.46 -13.71
CA VAL A 99 -25.79 -7.45 -14.63
C VAL A 99 -25.08 -6.11 -14.54
N ASN A 100 -24.41 -5.86 -13.41
CA ASN A 100 -23.67 -4.62 -13.16
C ASN A 100 -22.18 -4.74 -13.55
N HIS A 101 -21.73 -5.93 -13.98
CA HIS A 101 -20.34 -6.21 -14.32
C HIS A 101 -19.36 -5.90 -13.17
N ALA A 102 -19.72 -6.28 -11.93
CA ALA A 102 -18.84 -6.11 -10.77
C ALA A 102 -17.52 -6.83 -10.99
N ALA A 103 -16.40 -6.15 -10.68
CA ALA A 103 -15.07 -6.72 -10.83
C ALA A 103 -14.93 -8.03 -10.04
N VAL A 104 -14.29 -9.04 -10.63
CA VAL A 104 -14.14 -10.37 -10.00
C VAL A 104 -13.37 -10.24 -8.70
N GLU A 105 -13.97 -10.61 -7.57
CA GLU A 105 -13.36 -10.56 -6.25
C GLU A 105 -12.87 -11.94 -5.81
N PHE A 106 -11.72 -11.96 -5.11
CA PHE A 106 -11.20 -13.12 -4.41
C PHE A 106 -11.41 -12.92 -2.90
N SER A 107 -12.55 -13.36 -2.39
CA SER A 107 -12.89 -13.32 -0.97
C SER A 107 -12.18 -14.43 -0.19
N VAL A 108 -11.63 -14.13 0.97
CA VAL A 108 -10.96 -15.09 1.85
C VAL A 108 -11.56 -14.99 3.25
N ASN A 109 -12.54 -15.84 3.54
CA ASN A 109 -13.13 -15.99 4.87
C ASN A 109 -12.46 -17.13 5.68
N GLY A 110 -11.77 -18.03 5.00
CA GLY A 110 -10.87 -19.04 5.57
C GLY A 110 -9.41 -18.58 5.49
N ASN A 111 -8.49 -19.50 5.18
CA ASN A 111 -7.07 -19.21 5.08
C ASN A 111 -6.56 -19.31 3.63
N LEU A 112 -5.61 -18.45 3.27
CA LEU A 112 -4.99 -18.44 1.94
C LEU A 112 -3.46 -18.55 2.07
N TYR A 113 -2.89 -19.47 1.31
CA TYR A 113 -1.44 -19.66 1.24
C TYR A 113 -0.98 -19.67 -0.22
N CYS A 114 -0.34 -18.60 -0.67
CA CYS A 114 0.36 -18.52 -1.95
C CYS A 114 1.84 -18.82 -1.70
N LEU A 115 2.31 -19.94 -2.20
CA LEU A 115 3.64 -20.51 -1.91
C LEU A 115 4.49 -20.52 -3.19
N GLY A 116 4.80 -19.33 -3.71
CA GLY A 116 5.70 -19.19 -4.83
C GLY A 116 7.17 -19.39 -4.46
N THR A 117 8.03 -19.36 -5.46
CA THR A 117 9.49 -19.27 -5.32
C THR A 117 10.01 -18.17 -6.25
N GLU A 118 11.26 -17.75 -6.08
CA GLU A 118 11.89 -16.76 -6.95
C GLU A 118 11.86 -17.21 -8.42
N GLU A 119 12.14 -18.50 -8.69
CA GLU A 119 12.15 -19.09 -10.02
C GLU A 119 10.75 -19.39 -10.57
N ALA A 120 9.77 -19.63 -9.70
CA ALA A 120 8.42 -20.02 -10.06
C ALA A 120 7.38 -19.29 -9.17
N PRO A 121 7.22 -17.95 -9.32
CA PRO A 121 6.26 -17.21 -8.52
C PRO A 121 4.83 -17.65 -8.83
N VAL A 122 3.96 -17.55 -7.82
CA VAL A 122 2.51 -17.55 -8.03
C VAL A 122 2.13 -16.26 -8.74
N ARG A 123 1.20 -16.32 -9.69
CA ARG A 123 0.73 -15.12 -10.40
C ARG A 123 -0.79 -15.00 -10.35
N LEU A 124 -1.27 -13.88 -9.82
CA LEU A 124 -2.67 -13.48 -9.83
C LEU A 124 -2.81 -12.29 -10.79
N THR A 125 -3.45 -12.51 -11.94
CA THR A 125 -3.37 -11.58 -13.07
C THR A 125 -4.60 -11.68 -13.99
N VAL A 126 -4.54 -11.01 -15.12
CA VAL A 126 -5.50 -11.07 -16.23
C VAL A 126 -4.90 -11.79 -17.45
N ALA A 127 -5.70 -11.98 -18.50
CA ALA A 127 -5.24 -12.57 -19.76
C ALA A 127 -4.00 -11.83 -20.32
N GLU A 128 -3.11 -12.55 -20.98
CA GLU A 128 -1.80 -12.02 -21.42
C GLU A 128 -1.94 -10.78 -22.31
N GLU A 129 -2.90 -10.78 -23.22
CA GLU A 129 -3.19 -9.66 -24.12
C GLU A 129 -3.66 -8.39 -23.41
N LEU A 130 -4.14 -8.50 -22.18
CA LEU A 130 -4.57 -7.37 -21.34
C LEU A 130 -3.42 -6.80 -20.49
N ARG A 131 -2.30 -7.50 -20.35
CA ARG A 131 -1.14 -7.05 -19.57
C ARG A 131 -0.32 -6.02 -20.31
N THR A 132 -0.89 -4.85 -20.50
CA THR A 132 -0.29 -3.75 -21.28
C THR A 132 -0.15 -2.49 -20.44
N ALA A 133 0.74 -1.59 -20.85
CA ALA A 133 0.90 -0.28 -20.22
C ALA A 133 -0.40 0.55 -20.24
N ALA A 134 -1.26 0.37 -21.26
CA ALA A 134 -2.54 1.05 -21.32
C ALA A 134 -3.52 0.63 -20.23
N ASN A 135 -3.36 -0.58 -19.71
CA ASN A 135 -4.24 -1.14 -18.70
C ASN A 135 -3.66 -1.05 -17.25
N THR A 136 -2.55 -0.33 -17.08
CA THR A 136 -1.86 -0.23 -15.78
C THR A 136 -2.78 0.19 -14.63
N PHE A 137 -3.73 1.08 -14.91
CA PHE A 137 -4.64 1.62 -13.88
C PHE A 137 -6.12 1.38 -14.22
N GLU A 138 -6.45 0.36 -15.02
CA GLU A 138 -7.85 0.10 -15.41
C GLU A 138 -8.62 -0.77 -14.41
N GLY A 139 -7.97 -1.37 -13.40
CA GLY A 139 -8.64 -2.17 -12.38
C GLY A 139 -9.46 -3.32 -12.97
N LEU A 140 -8.83 -4.16 -13.81
CA LEU A 140 -9.50 -5.16 -14.63
C LEU A 140 -10.16 -6.31 -13.84
N TRP A 141 -9.78 -6.48 -12.58
CA TRP A 141 -10.43 -7.38 -11.63
C TRP A 141 -10.39 -6.73 -10.24
N GLY A 142 -11.07 -7.29 -9.25
CA GLY A 142 -11.13 -6.74 -7.90
C GLY A 142 -9.78 -6.79 -7.19
N GLY A 143 -9.67 -7.67 -6.24
CA GLY A 143 -8.50 -7.89 -5.41
C GLY A 143 -8.77 -9.04 -4.46
N ILE A 144 -7.86 -9.26 -3.50
CA ILE A 144 -8.01 -10.22 -2.42
C ILE A 144 -8.64 -9.50 -1.21
N VAL A 145 -9.78 -9.98 -0.74
CA VAL A 145 -10.46 -9.45 0.45
C VAL A 145 -10.46 -10.51 1.55
N ALA A 146 -9.52 -10.40 2.50
CA ALA A 146 -9.50 -11.22 3.70
C ALA A 146 -10.54 -10.68 4.70
N GLY A 147 -11.62 -11.44 4.85
CA GLY A 147 -12.76 -11.08 5.69
C GLY A 147 -12.46 -11.21 7.20
N ALA A 148 -13.45 -10.87 8.02
CA ALA A 148 -13.32 -10.86 9.48
C ALA A 148 -13.04 -12.22 10.11
N THR A 149 -13.21 -13.33 9.38
CA THR A 149 -12.95 -14.70 9.83
C THR A 149 -11.67 -15.30 9.23
N CYS A 150 -10.93 -14.54 8.41
CA CYS A 150 -9.63 -14.97 7.88
C CYS A 150 -8.59 -14.94 8.99
N GLU A 151 -8.18 -16.12 9.46
CA GLU A 151 -7.20 -16.22 10.55
C GLU A 151 -5.75 -16.11 10.06
N GLU A 152 -5.48 -16.64 8.85
CA GLU A 152 -4.13 -16.69 8.30
C GLU A 152 -4.09 -16.37 6.80
N MET A 153 -3.10 -15.58 6.40
CA MET A 153 -2.76 -15.40 4.99
C MET A 153 -1.24 -15.35 4.84
N LEU A 154 -0.73 -16.18 3.93
CA LEU A 154 0.66 -16.17 3.49
C LEU A 154 0.71 -15.86 1.99
N ILE A 155 1.34 -14.76 1.65
CA ILE A 155 1.62 -14.36 0.27
C ILE A 155 3.15 -14.29 0.14
N ASP A 156 3.74 -15.31 -0.43
CA ASP A 156 5.19 -15.39 -0.61
C ASP A 156 5.56 -15.64 -2.07
N HIS A 157 6.52 -14.89 -2.59
CA HIS A 157 6.92 -14.91 -4.00
C HIS A 157 5.72 -14.93 -4.97
N THR A 158 4.83 -13.95 -4.78
CA THR A 158 3.58 -13.85 -5.55
C THR A 158 3.53 -12.53 -6.33
N ILE A 159 3.08 -12.58 -7.57
CA ILE A 159 2.84 -11.41 -8.40
C ILE A 159 1.34 -11.15 -8.46
N ILE A 160 0.89 -9.97 -7.99
CA ILE A 160 -0.50 -9.52 -8.03
C ILE A 160 -0.55 -8.26 -8.86
N GLU A 161 -1.31 -8.29 -9.96
CA GLU A 161 -1.27 -7.20 -10.92
C GLU A 161 -2.59 -6.97 -11.67
N TYR A 162 -2.82 -5.74 -12.16
CA TYR A 162 -3.98 -5.29 -12.94
C TYR A 162 -5.32 -5.37 -12.18
N CYS A 163 -5.28 -5.35 -10.86
CA CYS A 163 -6.48 -5.30 -10.01
C CYS A 163 -6.84 -3.87 -9.60
N GLY A 164 -7.86 -3.73 -8.77
CA GLY A 164 -8.31 -2.44 -8.26
C GLY A 164 -9.61 -1.97 -8.91
N GLY A 165 -10.41 -2.89 -9.42
CA GLY A 165 -11.72 -2.55 -9.97
C GLY A 165 -12.59 -1.83 -8.94
N GLN A 166 -13.51 -0.99 -9.41
CA GLN A 166 -14.40 -0.26 -8.53
C GLN A 166 -15.36 -1.21 -7.80
N VAL A 167 -15.58 -0.97 -6.52
CA VAL A 167 -16.61 -1.65 -5.74
C VAL A 167 -17.96 -1.04 -6.11
N ILE A 168 -18.86 -1.89 -6.62
CA ILE A 168 -20.20 -1.47 -7.07
C ILE A 168 -21.28 -2.38 -6.49
N GLU A 169 -22.54 -2.08 -6.75
CA GLU A 169 -23.65 -2.95 -6.38
C GLU A 169 -23.47 -4.36 -7.00
N GLY A 170 -23.47 -5.40 -6.15
CA GLY A 170 -23.19 -6.78 -6.52
C GLY A 170 -21.75 -7.21 -6.28
N SER A 171 -20.89 -6.31 -5.77
CA SER A 171 -19.55 -6.65 -5.27
C SER A 171 -19.65 -7.31 -3.89
N PRO A 172 -19.08 -8.50 -3.65
CA PRO A 172 -19.13 -9.15 -2.34
C PRO A 172 -18.60 -8.29 -1.19
N ALA A 173 -17.57 -7.49 -1.42
CA ALA A 173 -17.05 -6.57 -0.42
C ALA A 173 -18.07 -5.50 0.01
N ALA A 174 -18.92 -5.03 -0.90
CA ALA A 174 -20.01 -4.12 -0.56
C ALA A 174 -21.15 -4.86 0.18
N GLU A 175 -21.50 -6.05 -0.26
CA GLU A 175 -22.54 -6.87 0.38
C GLU A 175 -22.15 -7.27 1.82
N ASN A 176 -20.86 -7.46 2.07
CA ASN A 176 -20.31 -7.76 3.40
C ASN A 176 -19.97 -6.50 4.24
N GLY A 177 -20.20 -5.30 3.71
CA GLY A 177 -19.98 -4.04 4.42
C GLY A 177 -18.51 -3.67 4.64
N TYR A 178 -17.61 -4.22 3.85
CA TYR A 178 -16.19 -3.83 3.90
C TYR A 178 -15.91 -2.54 3.14
N TYR A 179 -16.67 -2.27 2.10
CA TYR A 179 -16.57 -1.08 1.24
C TYR A 179 -17.94 -0.55 0.87
N THR A 180 -18.00 0.73 0.53
CA THR A 180 -19.22 1.38 0.04
C THR A 180 -19.28 1.28 -1.49
N ALA A 181 -20.37 0.75 -2.02
CA ALA A 181 -20.56 0.66 -3.46
C ALA A 181 -20.66 2.05 -4.10
N GLY A 182 -19.82 2.30 -5.09
CA GLY A 182 -19.75 3.55 -5.84
C GLY A 182 -18.71 4.55 -5.32
N ASP A 183 -18.21 4.37 -4.10
CA ASP A 183 -17.24 5.28 -3.47
C ASP A 183 -15.82 4.71 -3.45
N ASP A 184 -15.68 3.38 -3.34
CA ASP A 184 -14.41 2.70 -3.14
C ASP A 184 -13.98 1.86 -4.36
N ALA A 185 -12.70 1.57 -4.43
CA ALA A 185 -12.10 0.61 -5.34
C ALA A 185 -11.29 -0.44 -4.56
N TYR A 186 -11.22 -1.66 -5.09
CA TYR A 186 -10.50 -2.75 -4.43
C TYR A 186 -8.99 -2.48 -4.32
N PRO A 187 -8.37 -2.61 -3.14
CA PRO A 187 -6.93 -2.82 -3.02
C PRO A 187 -6.50 -4.16 -3.62
N HIS A 188 -5.20 -4.35 -3.87
CA HIS A 188 -4.69 -5.68 -4.22
C HIS A 188 -4.98 -6.67 -3.08
N ILE A 189 -4.76 -6.24 -1.84
CA ILE A 189 -5.01 -7.03 -0.62
C ILE A 189 -5.68 -6.14 0.43
N THR A 190 -6.82 -6.62 0.95
CA THR A 190 -7.49 -6.03 2.11
C THR A 190 -7.50 -7.03 3.26
N THR A 191 -7.32 -6.58 4.52
CA THR A 191 -7.45 -7.42 5.71
C THR A 191 -8.42 -6.82 6.71
N ASN A 192 -9.24 -7.66 7.37
CA ASN A 192 -10.29 -7.19 8.29
C ASN A 192 -10.26 -7.82 9.70
N ASN A 193 -9.68 -9.01 9.86
CA ASN A 193 -9.65 -9.67 11.15
C ASN A 193 -8.58 -9.05 12.05
N VAL A 194 -8.96 -8.45 13.18
CA VAL A 194 -8.02 -7.83 14.13
C VAL A 194 -7.07 -8.84 14.81
N ASP A 195 -7.47 -10.11 14.88
CA ASP A 195 -6.66 -11.20 15.40
C ASP A 195 -5.95 -12.00 14.29
N GLY A 196 -6.18 -11.64 13.05
CA GLY A 196 -5.57 -12.29 11.88
C GLY A 196 -4.04 -12.21 11.89
N ARG A 197 -3.40 -13.18 11.25
CA ARG A 197 -1.95 -13.28 11.09
C ARG A 197 -1.60 -13.32 9.62
N TYR A 198 -0.88 -12.30 9.16
CA TYR A 198 -0.63 -12.08 7.75
C TYR A 198 0.86 -11.94 7.48
N VAL A 199 1.38 -12.72 6.55
CA VAL A 199 2.77 -12.65 6.08
C VAL A 199 2.76 -12.39 4.59
N ILE A 200 3.25 -11.23 4.16
CA ILE A 200 3.31 -10.81 2.77
C ILE A 200 4.77 -10.50 2.47
N THR A 201 5.44 -11.43 1.77
CA THR A 201 6.88 -11.37 1.60
C THR A 201 7.33 -11.66 0.17
N ASN A 202 8.47 -11.10 -0.23
CA ASN A 202 9.16 -11.39 -1.50
C ASN A 202 8.25 -11.31 -2.74
N SER A 203 7.21 -10.49 -2.67
CA SER A 203 6.12 -10.46 -3.64
C SER A 203 6.11 -9.14 -4.43
N ILE A 204 5.48 -9.15 -5.60
CA ILE A 204 5.35 -8.00 -6.48
C ILE A 204 3.87 -7.62 -6.57
N LEU A 205 3.51 -6.44 -6.08
CA LEU A 205 2.19 -5.86 -6.22
C LEU A 205 2.30 -4.65 -7.15
N ARG A 206 1.62 -4.71 -8.29
CA ARG A 206 1.79 -3.66 -9.30
C ARG A 206 0.57 -3.44 -10.18
N ASN A 207 0.57 -2.29 -10.87
CA ASN A 207 -0.44 -1.96 -11.88
C ASN A 207 -1.86 -2.05 -11.32
N GLY A 208 -2.13 -1.32 -10.24
CA GLY A 208 -3.44 -1.30 -9.59
C GLY A 208 -4.05 0.09 -9.54
N TRP A 209 -5.38 0.17 -9.59
CA TRP A 209 -6.12 1.42 -9.49
C TRP A 209 -6.08 2.05 -8.09
N SER A 210 -6.15 1.22 -7.04
CA SER A 210 -6.26 1.61 -5.63
C SER A 210 -5.00 1.22 -4.83
N ASP A 211 -5.10 1.17 -3.50
CA ASP A 211 -4.01 0.75 -2.61
C ASP A 211 -3.46 -0.64 -2.98
N ALA A 212 -2.18 -0.87 -2.70
CA ALA A 212 -1.69 -2.24 -2.82
C ALA A 212 -2.06 -3.08 -1.60
N ILE A 213 -1.80 -2.60 -0.40
CA ILE A 213 -2.23 -3.28 0.83
C ILE A 213 -3.02 -2.29 1.68
N TYR A 214 -4.27 -2.64 1.99
CA TYR A 214 -5.14 -1.89 2.88
C TYR A 214 -5.47 -2.75 4.10
N MET A 215 -4.87 -2.43 5.25
CA MET A 215 -5.04 -3.18 6.48
C MET A 215 -6.08 -2.52 7.38
N MET A 216 -7.23 -3.16 7.53
CA MET A 216 -8.28 -2.78 8.46
C MET A 216 -8.28 -3.67 9.72
N GLY A 217 -7.27 -4.49 9.93
CA GLY A 217 -7.07 -5.34 11.11
C GLY A 217 -5.99 -6.37 10.90
N GLY A 218 -5.37 -6.82 11.99
CA GLY A 218 -4.48 -7.96 12.05
C GLY A 218 -3.03 -7.67 12.41
N ASN A 219 -2.30 -8.76 12.61
CA ASN A 219 -0.88 -8.77 12.88
C ASN A 219 -0.14 -9.12 11.59
N ALA A 220 0.81 -8.30 11.15
CA ALA A 220 1.43 -8.53 9.86
C ALA A 220 2.94 -8.32 9.81
N ILE A 221 3.59 -9.14 8.97
CA ILE A 221 4.94 -8.92 8.46
C ILE A 221 4.82 -8.64 6.96
N ILE A 222 5.19 -7.43 6.53
CA ILE A 222 5.22 -6.99 5.14
C ILE A 222 6.67 -6.69 4.78
N ALA A 223 7.36 -7.64 4.13
CA ALA A 223 8.80 -7.56 3.99
C ALA A 223 9.33 -8.04 2.64
N GLY A 224 10.29 -7.30 2.08
CA GLY A 224 10.98 -7.70 0.84
C GLY A 224 10.13 -7.62 -0.42
N ASN A 225 9.04 -6.86 -0.40
CA ASN A 225 8.13 -6.74 -1.53
C ASN A 225 8.53 -5.59 -2.46
N ILE A 226 8.09 -5.68 -3.70
CA ILE A 226 8.17 -4.61 -4.69
C ILE A 226 6.75 -4.11 -5.00
N PHE A 227 6.53 -2.84 -4.74
CA PHE A 227 5.30 -2.14 -5.10
C PHE A 227 5.61 -1.18 -6.24
N SER A 228 4.84 -1.20 -7.33
CA SER A 228 5.07 -0.28 -8.44
C SER A 228 3.79 0.08 -9.19
N ALA A 229 3.69 1.32 -9.64
CA ALA A 229 2.52 1.83 -10.34
C ALA A 229 1.22 1.58 -9.54
N ILE A 230 1.21 2.00 -8.27
CA ILE A 230 0.08 1.85 -7.36
C ILE A 230 -0.77 3.12 -7.39
N GLY A 231 -2.06 2.95 -7.68
CA GLY A 231 -3.07 3.98 -7.63
C GLY A 231 -3.14 4.90 -8.84
N TYR A 232 -4.37 5.25 -9.23
CA TYR A 232 -4.67 6.23 -10.26
C TYR A 232 -5.05 7.58 -9.66
N ASP A 233 -6.01 7.61 -8.73
CA ASP A 233 -6.50 8.81 -8.05
C ASP A 233 -6.55 8.61 -6.53
N GLY A 234 -5.42 8.74 -5.89
CA GLY A 234 -5.23 8.34 -4.50
C GLY A 234 -4.78 6.89 -4.43
N ALA A 235 -3.96 6.57 -3.54
CA ALA A 235 -3.59 5.23 -3.09
C ALA A 235 -2.19 5.19 -2.50
N GLU A 236 -1.99 4.26 -1.63
CA GLU A 236 -0.74 3.98 -0.94
C GLU A 236 -0.21 2.58 -1.32
N ALA A 237 1.12 2.39 -1.24
CA ALA A 237 1.65 1.03 -1.33
C ALA A 237 1.23 0.19 -0.12
N VAL A 238 1.29 0.76 1.09
CA VAL A 238 0.74 0.14 2.30
C VAL A 238 -0.01 1.18 3.10
N ASN A 239 -1.28 0.92 3.36
CA ASN A 239 -2.18 1.73 4.18
C ASN A 239 -2.60 0.91 5.41
N VAL A 240 -2.23 1.38 6.60
CA VAL A 240 -2.52 0.71 7.88
C VAL A 240 -3.55 1.52 8.64
N LYS A 241 -4.57 0.85 9.16
CA LYS A 241 -5.62 1.41 10.00
C LYS A 241 -5.60 0.82 11.42
N SER A 242 -6.50 1.27 12.27
CA SER A 242 -6.65 0.73 13.63
C SER A 242 -6.88 -0.79 13.67
N GLY A 243 -6.59 -1.41 14.81
CA GLY A 243 -6.68 -2.86 14.98
C GLY A 243 -5.51 -3.63 14.36
N CYS A 244 -4.41 -2.93 14.02
CA CYS A 244 -3.24 -3.54 13.39
C CYS A 244 -1.99 -3.46 14.25
N THR A 245 -1.17 -4.51 14.20
CA THR A 245 0.23 -4.50 14.66
C THR A 245 1.10 -4.98 13.50
N VAL A 246 1.99 -4.12 12.97
CA VAL A 246 2.62 -4.36 11.67
C VAL A 246 4.09 -4.01 11.69
N ASP A 247 4.92 -4.90 11.13
CA ASP A 247 6.27 -4.61 10.70
C ASP A 247 6.31 -4.47 9.17
N VAL A 248 6.70 -3.29 8.67
CA VAL A 248 6.86 -3.00 7.24
C VAL A 248 8.33 -2.71 6.97
N THR A 249 9.02 -3.61 6.29
CA THR A 249 10.46 -3.49 6.16
C THR A 249 11.03 -4.06 4.87
N ARG A 250 12.17 -3.52 4.42
CA ARG A 250 12.90 -3.98 3.23
C ARG A 250 12.07 -4.03 1.95
N ASN A 251 11.05 -3.18 1.85
CA ASN A 251 10.25 -3.08 0.64
C ASN A 251 10.80 -2.00 -0.29
N ILE A 252 10.63 -2.22 -1.59
CA ILE A 252 10.79 -1.20 -2.63
C ILE A 252 9.38 -0.70 -2.98
N MET A 253 9.16 0.60 -2.87
CA MET A 253 7.90 1.25 -3.21
C MET A 253 8.17 2.31 -4.27
N PHE A 254 7.85 1.99 -5.52
CA PHE A 254 8.11 2.86 -6.66
C PHE A 254 6.82 3.47 -7.19
N SER A 255 6.74 4.80 -7.17
CA SER A 255 5.64 5.55 -7.76
C SER A 255 4.24 5.16 -7.24
N ALA A 256 4.06 5.13 -5.91
CA ALA A 256 2.72 5.16 -5.35
C ALA A 256 2.06 6.52 -5.63
N ASN A 257 0.76 6.54 -5.94
CA ASN A 257 0.08 7.76 -6.34
C ASN A 257 0.10 8.81 -5.22
N THR A 258 -0.21 8.42 -3.99
CA THR A 258 -0.22 9.33 -2.83
C THR A 258 1.00 9.12 -1.95
N ASN A 259 1.08 8.04 -1.17
CA ASN A 259 2.23 7.78 -0.30
C ASN A 259 2.78 6.36 -0.52
N GLY A 260 4.05 6.16 -0.23
CA GLY A 260 4.56 4.80 -0.05
C GLY A 260 3.88 4.12 1.14
N LEU A 261 3.83 4.82 2.28
CA LEU A 261 3.18 4.34 3.50
C LEU A 261 2.19 5.38 4.04
N LYS A 262 1.01 4.91 4.43
CA LYS A 262 0.08 5.64 5.28
C LYS A 262 -0.13 4.84 6.57
N LEU A 263 0.26 5.44 7.69
CA LEU A 263 0.27 4.83 9.02
C LEU A 263 -0.75 5.57 9.89
N SER A 264 -1.91 4.95 10.10
CA SER A 264 -3.07 5.59 10.70
C SER A 264 -3.70 4.68 11.76
N SER A 265 -4.37 5.26 12.74
CA SER A 265 -5.28 4.55 13.64
C SER A 265 -6.73 4.97 13.42
N SER A 266 -7.09 5.39 12.20
CA SER A 266 -8.48 5.72 11.88
C SER A 266 -9.43 4.60 12.24
N ASP A 267 -10.64 4.95 12.65
CA ASP A 267 -11.67 4.03 13.11
C ASP A 267 -11.30 3.23 14.38
N GLN A 268 -10.44 3.79 15.22
CA GLN A 268 -10.11 3.20 16.52
C GLN A 268 -11.37 3.03 17.39
N SER A 269 -11.51 1.88 18.02
CA SER A 269 -12.66 1.52 18.84
C SER A 269 -12.28 0.55 19.97
N GLU A 270 -13.24 0.09 20.76
CA GLU A 270 -13.00 -0.93 21.79
C GLU A 270 -12.46 -2.26 21.22
N VAL A 271 -12.80 -2.59 19.97
CA VAL A 271 -12.34 -3.82 19.28
C VAL A 271 -11.16 -3.58 18.36
N ARG A 272 -11.00 -2.34 17.88
CA ARG A 272 -9.90 -1.93 17.03
C ARG A 272 -8.94 -1.07 17.83
N HIS A 273 -7.90 -1.69 18.35
CA HIS A 273 -6.87 -0.99 19.14
C HIS A 273 -6.10 0.02 18.30
N GLN A 274 -5.37 0.93 18.96
CA GLN A 274 -4.40 1.81 18.33
C GLN A 274 -3.47 1.01 17.43
N ALA A 275 -3.26 1.49 16.21
CA ALA A 275 -2.31 0.89 15.30
C ALA A 275 -0.88 1.00 15.85
N LYS A 276 -0.13 -0.10 15.78
CA LYS A 276 1.25 -0.21 16.19
C LYS A 276 2.10 -0.62 15.00
N ILE A 277 2.97 0.25 14.55
CA ILE A 277 3.69 0.05 13.29
C ILE A 277 5.19 0.26 13.49
N GLN A 278 6.00 -0.64 12.95
CA GLN A 278 7.42 -0.42 12.73
C GLN A 278 7.68 -0.38 11.21
N ALA A 279 7.99 0.79 10.69
CA ALA A 279 8.32 1.01 9.28
C ALA A 279 9.82 1.35 9.18
N TYR A 280 10.62 0.38 8.79
CA TYR A 280 12.07 0.52 8.80
C TYR A 280 12.75 -0.15 7.61
N ASN A 281 13.90 0.40 7.20
CA ASN A 281 14.66 -0.12 6.07
C ASN A 281 13.81 -0.32 4.79
N ASN A 282 12.94 0.61 4.44
CA ASN A 282 12.23 0.61 3.16
C ASN A 282 12.89 1.62 2.21
N THR A 283 12.85 1.36 0.91
CA THR A 283 13.22 2.31 -0.13
C THR A 283 11.94 2.78 -0.85
N ILE A 284 11.65 4.07 -0.74
CA ILE A 284 10.44 4.69 -1.29
C ILE A 284 10.86 5.71 -2.34
N ILE A 285 10.40 5.54 -3.58
CA ILE A 285 10.88 6.29 -4.74
C ILE A 285 9.72 6.91 -5.51
N GLY A 286 9.79 8.22 -5.76
CA GLY A 286 8.89 8.93 -6.64
C GLY A 286 7.42 8.94 -6.22
N SER A 287 7.12 8.67 -4.93
CA SER A 287 5.74 8.68 -4.44
C SER A 287 5.18 10.10 -4.38
N GLY A 288 3.88 10.22 -4.62
CA GLY A 288 3.10 11.45 -4.50
C GLY A 288 3.03 12.31 -5.76
N TRP A 289 3.93 12.19 -6.72
CA TRP A 289 3.98 13.07 -7.89
C TRP A 289 2.79 12.96 -8.84
N ARG A 290 2.09 11.82 -8.85
CA ARG A 290 0.89 11.62 -9.66
C ARG A 290 -0.40 12.02 -8.94
N ARG A 291 -0.31 12.39 -7.66
CA ARG A 291 -1.44 12.90 -6.87
C ARG A 291 -1.56 14.41 -7.04
N ASP A 292 -2.75 14.87 -7.44
CA ASP A 292 -3.05 16.28 -7.55
C ASP A 292 -3.09 16.96 -6.17
N GLY A 293 -2.81 18.26 -6.18
CA GLY A 293 -2.95 19.11 -5.01
C GLY A 293 -1.89 18.88 -3.95
N GLU A 294 -2.28 19.12 -2.74
CA GLU A 294 -1.43 19.17 -1.53
C GLU A 294 -1.08 17.78 -0.98
N LYS A 295 -1.71 16.74 -1.52
CA LYS A 295 -1.55 15.37 -1.04
C LYS A 295 -0.35 14.68 -1.71
N GLY A 296 0.19 13.72 -0.99
CA GLY A 296 1.22 12.84 -1.50
C GLY A 296 2.60 13.07 -0.89
N GLY A 297 3.40 12.04 -0.91
CA GLY A 297 4.74 12.02 -0.34
C GLY A 297 5.28 10.62 -0.16
N GLY A 298 6.19 10.41 0.78
CA GLY A 298 6.76 9.10 1.09
C GLY A 298 5.99 8.37 2.18
N ILE A 299 6.01 8.91 3.40
CA ILE A 299 5.39 8.30 4.59
C ILE A 299 4.51 9.33 5.29
N TYR A 300 3.26 8.97 5.53
CA TYR A 300 2.30 9.81 6.25
C TYR A 300 1.84 9.09 7.53
N VAL A 301 1.91 9.79 8.66
CA VAL A 301 1.57 9.26 10.00
C VAL A 301 0.51 10.12 10.62
N GLU A 302 -0.64 9.55 10.96
CA GLU A 302 -1.82 10.31 11.41
C GLU A 302 -2.67 9.56 12.43
N GLU A 303 -3.73 10.22 12.92
CA GLU A 303 -4.84 9.65 13.68
C GLU A 303 -4.40 8.71 14.79
N ASN A 304 -3.66 9.24 15.74
CA ASN A 304 -3.21 8.51 16.94
C ASN A 304 -2.39 7.22 16.66
N ALA A 305 -1.73 7.09 15.50
CA ALA A 305 -0.88 5.94 15.22
C ALA A 305 0.39 5.96 16.09
N ASP A 306 0.75 4.82 16.69
CA ASP A 306 2.03 4.58 17.35
C ASP A 306 3.01 3.99 16.34
N ALA A 307 3.86 4.83 15.77
CA ALA A 307 4.73 4.48 14.66
C ALA A 307 6.22 4.68 14.96
N GLY A 308 7.03 3.66 14.71
CA GLY A 308 8.48 3.76 14.55
C GLY A 308 8.81 3.86 13.07
N VAL A 309 9.35 5.01 12.62
CA VAL A 309 9.72 5.26 11.23
C VAL A 309 11.20 5.60 11.16
N PHE A 310 12.03 4.65 10.78
CA PHE A 310 13.47 4.79 10.83
C PHE A 310 14.24 3.98 9.79
N ASN A 311 15.45 4.38 9.47
CA ASN A 311 16.33 3.75 8.47
C ASN A 311 15.73 3.63 7.07
N ASN A 312 14.66 4.35 6.77
CA ASN A 312 14.08 4.35 5.43
C ASN A 312 14.92 5.26 4.52
N LEU A 313 14.95 4.92 3.24
CA LEU A 313 15.53 5.70 2.16
C LEU A 313 14.43 6.24 1.27
N LEU A 314 14.18 7.54 1.33
CA LEU A 314 13.16 8.22 0.56
C LEU A 314 13.83 8.99 -0.58
N VAL A 315 13.43 8.69 -1.80
CA VAL A 315 14.08 9.19 -3.02
C VAL A 315 13.07 9.87 -3.91
N ASN A 316 13.31 11.13 -4.23
CA ASN A 316 12.44 11.88 -5.15
C ASN A 316 10.95 11.84 -4.78
N CYS A 317 10.59 11.64 -3.53
CA CYS A 317 9.20 11.74 -3.11
C CYS A 317 8.71 13.19 -3.20
N LYS A 318 7.42 13.39 -3.43
CA LYS A 318 6.82 14.73 -3.41
C LYS A 318 7.07 15.36 -2.03
N PHE A 319 6.73 16.59 -1.84
CA PHE A 319 7.09 17.43 -0.68
C PHE A 319 6.86 16.84 0.73
N ARG A 320 5.98 15.85 0.87
CA ARG A 320 5.74 15.16 2.15
C ARG A 320 6.53 13.86 2.23
N ALA A 321 7.84 13.93 2.22
CA ALA A 321 8.63 12.70 2.26
C ALA A 321 8.35 11.86 3.49
N THR A 322 8.36 12.46 4.67
CA THR A 322 7.80 11.87 5.89
C THR A 322 7.05 12.97 6.61
N THR A 323 5.76 12.76 6.82
CA THR A 323 4.88 13.78 7.38
C THR A 323 4.10 13.18 8.55
N PRO A 324 4.36 13.58 9.78
CA PRO A 324 3.36 13.52 10.84
C PRO A 324 2.16 14.38 10.42
N ALA A 325 0.95 13.99 10.81
CA ALA A 325 -0.21 14.85 10.55
C ALA A 325 0.03 16.27 11.09
N TRP A 326 -0.28 17.24 10.26
CA TRP A 326 -0.10 18.66 10.58
C TRP A 326 -1.27 19.22 11.38
N ASP A 327 -1.64 18.52 12.44
CA ASP A 327 -2.72 18.90 13.33
C ASP A 327 -2.20 19.27 14.70
N GLU A 328 -3.02 19.97 15.47
CA GLU A 328 -2.65 20.36 16.82
C GLU A 328 -2.24 19.12 17.64
N PRO A 329 -1.05 19.11 18.25
CA PRO A 329 -0.58 17.98 19.03
C PRO A 329 -1.59 17.55 20.10
N GLY A 330 -2.02 16.28 20.04
CA GLY A 330 -3.04 15.72 20.91
C GLY A 330 -4.48 15.86 20.40
N SER A 331 -4.70 16.39 19.19
CA SER A 331 -5.97 16.27 18.49
C SER A 331 -6.18 14.83 17.98
N GLU A 332 -7.42 14.49 17.59
CA GLU A 332 -7.76 13.14 17.09
C GLU A 332 -7.04 12.82 15.78
N ASP A 333 -6.76 13.84 14.97
CA ASP A 333 -6.12 13.68 13.66
C ASP A 333 -4.59 13.56 13.76
N CYS A 334 -4.00 14.00 14.88
CA CYS A 334 -2.57 13.96 15.11
C CYS A 334 -2.10 12.51 15.40
N TYR A 335 -0.89 12.18 14.97
CA TYR A 335 -0.23 10.92 15.35
C TYR A 335 0.09 10.89 16.86
N ASP A 336 0.36 9.70 17.42
CA ASP A 336 0.80 9.57 18.81
C ASP A 336 2.26 10.05 18.97
N GLY A 337 2.43 11.33 19.16
CA GLY A 337 3.76 11.96 19.28
C GLY A 337 4.48 11.67 20.61
N GLU A 338 3.81 11.05 21.60
CA GLU A 338 4.44 10.63 22.85
C GLU A 338 5.17 9.29 22.68
N HIS A 339 4.58 8.37 21.93
CA HIS A 339 5.12 7.02 21.75
C HIS A 339 5.80 6.82 20.40
N SER A 340 5.49 7.60 19.38
CA SER A 340 6.08 7.46 18.04
C SER A 340 7.54 7.94 18.00
N MET A 341 8.29 7.37 17.05
CA MET A 341 9.61 7.83 16.67
C MET A 341 9.68 7.99 15.16
N ILE A 342 9.87 9.19 14.67
CA ILE A 342 10.10 9.51 13.25
C ILE A 342 11.49 10.16 13.17
N ASP A 343 12.51 9.34 12.94
CA ASP A 343 13.89 9.80 12.95
C ASP A 343 14.81 8.79 12.23
N TYR A 344 16.08 9.13 12.05
CA TYR A 344 17.07 8.27 11.40
C TYR A 344 16.66 7.84 9.99
N ASN A 345 16.00 8.70 9.21
CA ASN A 345 15.68 8.43 7.82
C ASN A 345 16.70 9.10 6.89
N TYR A 346 16.78 8.64 5.66
CA TYR A 346 17.64 9.19 4.63
C TYR A 346 16.80 9.73 3.48
N TYR A 347 16.98 11.01 3.20
CA TYR A 347 16.24 11.72 2.18
C TYR A 347 17.18 12.10 1.03
N ALA A 348 16.92 11.58 -0.16
CA ALA A 348 17.72 11.82 -1.35
C ALA A 348 16.89 12.37 -2.50
N SER A 349 17.51 13.12 -3.39
CA SER A 349 16.88 13.58 -4.61
C SER A 349 17.87 13.59 -5.78
N GLY A 350 17.33 13.40 -6.99
CA GLY A 350 18.05 13.68 -8.22
C GLY A 350 18.05 15.17 -8.55
N THR A 351 18.45 15.50 -9.76
CA THR A 351 18.54 16.88 -10.27
C THR A 351 17.48 17.20 -11.32
N VAL A 352 16.69 16.21 -11.74
CA VAL A 352 15.64 16.39 -12.76
C VAL A 352 14.34 16.78 -12.08
N GLU A 353 13.69 17.84 -12.51
CA GLU A 353 12.39 18.25 -12.04
C GLU A 353 11.31 17.26 -12.50
N SER A 354 10.23 17.12 -11.72
CA SER A 354 9.09 16.33 -12.15
C SER A 354 8.42 16.93 -13.38
N SER A 355 7.98 16.08 -14.31
CA SER A 355 7.13 16.51 -15.43
C SER A 355 5.75 16.98 -14.97
N ILE A 356 5.33 16.58 -13.76
CA ILE A 356 4.10 17.05 -13.12
C ILE A 356 4.49 18.15 -12.15
N VAL A 357 4.06 19.36 -12.43
CA VAL A 357 4.27 20.53 -11.57
C VAL A 357 2.98 20.82 -10.83
N PHE A 358 3.05 20.80 -9.51
CA PHE A 358 1.96 21.25 -8.68
C PHE A 358 1.94 22.78 -8.62
N SER A 359 0.86 23.39 -9.04
CA SER A 359 0.62 24.83 -9.01
C SER A 359 -0.60 25.18 -8.15
N GLY A 360 -0.65 24.72 -6.92
CA GLY A 360 -1.72 25.02 -5.97
C GLY A 360 -1.29 26.09 -4.96
N GLU A 361 -2.25 26.93 -4.58
CA GLU A 361 -2.11 27.78 -3.40
C GLU A 361 -2.55 26.95 -2.19
N TYR A 362 -1.66 26.81 -1.22
CA TYR A 362 -2.00 26.27 0.08
C TYR A 362 -2.63 27.39 0.90
N GLU A 363 -3.90 27.28 1.22
CA GLU A 363 -4.55 28.16 2.18
C GLU A 363 -4.56 27.54 3.59
N ASP A 364 -3.42 27.06 4.07
CA ASP A 364 -3.24 26.96 5.51
C ASP A 364 -2.38 28.14 5.94
N ASP A 365 -2.89 28.97 6.83
CA ASP A 365 -2.23 30.12 7.46
C ASP A 365 -1.92 31.32 6.55
N GLY A 366 -2.40 31.36 5.32
CA GLY A 366 -2.23 32.50 4.41
C GLY A 366 -0.83 32.64 3.82
N GLU A 367 0.01 31.61 3.89
CA GLU A 367 1.25 31.53 3.14
C GLU A 367 1.11 30.59 1.93
N MET A 368 1.32 31.15 0.74
CA MET A 368 1.41 30.41 -0.49
C MET A 368 2.68 29.58 -0.52
N LEU A 369 2.57 28.26 -0.42
CA LEU A 369 3.64 27.35 -0.73
C LEU A 369 3.58 27.01 -2.21
N LEU A 370 4.31 27.75 -3.02
CA LEU A 370 4.55 27.41 -4.43
C LEU A 370 5.48 26.20 -4.49
N TYR A 371 4.91 25.04 -4.76
CA TYR A 371 5.68 23.85 -5.00
C TYR A 371 6.02 23.75 -6.48
N SER A 372 7.25 24.11 -6.84
CA SER A 372 7.74 24.21 -8.21
C SER A 372 8.34 22.93 -8.76
N GLY A 373 8.04 21.78 -8.20
CA GLY A 373 8.60 20.51 -8.65
C GLY A 373 10.11 20.37 -8.43
N VAL A 374 10.73 21.27 -7.69
CA VAL A 374 12.13 21.17 -7.31
C VAL A 374 12.29 20.10 -6.25
N LYS A 375 13.21 19.23 -6.46
CA LYS A 375 13.37 17.99 -5.76
C LYS A 375 14.30 18.05 -4.59
N PHE A 376 14.71 19.24 -4.19
CA PHE A 376 15.30 19.27 -2.90
C PHE A 376 14.22 18.90 -1.96
N PRO A 377 14.47 17.79 -1.34
CA PRO A 377 13.57 17.38 -0.36
C PRO A 377 13.43 18.57 0.53
N TYR A 378 12.27 19.06 0.68
CA TYR A 378 12.00 19.60 1.97
C TYR A 378 12.41 21.02 2.22
N GLU A 379 12.91 21.74 1.20
CA GLU A 379 12.96 23.16 1.29
C GLU A 379 11.54 23.70 1.39
N GLY A 380 11.16 24.14 2.56
CA GLY A 380 10.01 24.95 2.80
C GLY A 380 8.79 24.26 3.39
N TYR A 381 8.49 23.01 3.09
CA TYR A 381 7.23 22.44 3.51
C TYR A 381 7.23 21.83 4.92
N ALA A 382 8.02 20.81 5.14
CA ALA A 382 8.03 20.09 6.41
C ALA A 382 8.56 20.93 7.56
N PHE A 383 9.48 21.85 7.27
CA PHE A 383 10.21 22.61 8.29
C PHE A 383 9.63 23.95 8.66
N ASN A 384 8.62 24.41 7.93
CA ASN A 384 7.97 25.70 8.18
C ASN A 384 6.58 25.56 8.77
N HIS A 385 6.08 24.36 8.96
CA HIS A 385 4.78 24.15 9.58
C HIS A 385 4.84 24.50 11.07
N GLU A 386 3.81 25.16 11.61
CA GLU A 386 3.80 25.63 12.99
C GLU A 386 3.92 24.52 14.04
N TRP A 387 3.44 23.31 13.70
CA TRP A 387 3.49 22.13 14.58
C TRP A 387 4.66 21.18 14.28
N TYR A 388 5.56 21.56 13.36
CA TYR A 388 6.77 20.79 13.13
C TYR A 388 7.73 20.95 14.31
N ASP A 389 7.93 19.89 15.05
CA ASP A 389 8.85 19.84 16.19
C ASP A 389 10.22 19.27 15.77
N ALA A 390 11.11 20.19 15.37
CA ALA A 390 12.47 19.84 14.96
C ALA A 390 13.34 19.25 16.10
N GLU A 391 12.87 19.27 17.35
CA GLU A 391 13.55 18.63 18.47
C GLU A 391 13.13 17.16 18.64
N LYS A 392 12.07 16.72 17.95
CA LYS A 392 11.53 15.36 18.03
C LYS A 392 11.53 14.61 16.72
N VAL A 393 11.28 15.30 15.61
CA VAL A 393 11.13 14.68 14.28
C VAL A 393 12.39 14.95 13.46
N ASP A 394 12.93 13.91 12.82
CA ASP A 394 14.10 13.97 11.93
C ASP A 394 15.36 14.59 12.55
N VAL A 395 15.54 14.42 13.85
CA VAL A 395 16.70 15.00 14.60
C VAL A 395 18.03 14.45 14.10
N HIS A 396 18.06 13.14 13.80
CA HIS A 396 19.24 12.42 13.32
C HIS A 396 19.14 12.00 11.85
N SER A 397 18.05 12.36 11.18
CA SER A 397 17.86 12.01 9.79
C SER A 397 18.87 12.72 8.87
N VAL A 398 19.22 12.05 7.79
CA VAL A 398 20.16 12.55 6.78
C VAL A 398 19.35 13.21 5.66
N MET A 399 19.52 14.51 5.48
CA MET A 399 18.80 15.26 4.46
C MET A 399 19.62 16.46 3.96
N ALA A 400 19.44 16.80 2.69
CA ALA A 400 20.02 18.00 2.11
C ALA A 400 19.12 19.22 2.37
N ARG A 401 19.73 20.35 2.59
CA ARG A 401 19.08 21.66 2.68
C ARG A 401 19.34 22.51 1.43
N THR A 402 20.32 22.14 0.62
CA THR A 402 20.75 22.85 -0.59
C THR A 402 21.00 21.87 -1.73
N ALA A 403 21.05 22.40 -2.96
CA ALA A 403 21.41 21.63 -4.15
C ALA A 403 22.78 20.97 -4.07
N GLU A 404 23.75 21.68 -3.47
CA GLU A 404 25.11 21.21 -3.33
C GLU A 404 25.19 20.04 -2.33
N GLU A 405 24.46 20.14 -1.22
CA GLU A 405 24.34 19.05 -0.25
C GLU A 405 23.64 17.84 -0.86
N ALA A 406 22.56 18.03 -1.63
CA ALA A 406 21.82 16.96 -2.27
C ALA A 406 22.71 16.11 -3.20
N ALA A 407 23.59 16.74 -3.95
CA ALA A 407 24.55 16.03 -4.80
C ALA A 407 25.52 15.13 -4.02
N SER A 408 25.81 15.47 -2.77
CA SER A 408 26.67 14.66 -1.88
C SER A 408 25.93 13.48 -1.23
N LEU A 409 24.59 13.51 -1.25
CA LEU A 409 23.72 12.50 -0.66
C LEU A 409 23.14 11.52 -1.68
N ASP A 410 23.73 11.40 -2.86
CA ASP A 410 23.36 10.36 -3.81
C ASP A 410 23.53 8.97 -3.17
N PRO A 411 22.47 8.17 -3.02
CA PRO A 411 22.54 6.85 -2.40
C PRO A 411 23.34 5.85 -3.24
N LYS A 412 23.66 6.18 -4.50
CA LYS A 412 24.46 5.34 -5.40
C LYS A 412 23.93 3.92 -5.51
N PHE A 413 22.71 3.79 -5.99
CA PHE A 413 22.18 2.47 -6.33
C PHE A 413 23.05 1.77 -7.38
N VAL A 414 23.10 0.43 -7.32
CA VAL A 414 23.88 -0.38 -8.28
C VAL A 414 23.35 -0.20 -9.69
N ASN A 415 22.04 -0.20 -9.90
CA ASN A 415 21.43 0.01 -11.20
C ASN A 415 20.07 0.73 -11.08
N PHE A 416 20.10 2.02 -10.77
CA PHE A 416 18.92 2.89 -10.83
C PHE A 416 19.36 4.32 -11.10
N ASP A 417 18.71 5.00 -12.04
CA ASP A 417 19.01 6.40 -12.38
C ASP A 417 18.21 7.34 -11.46
N LEU A 418 18.89 7.90 -10.47
CA LEU A 418 18.33 8.89 -9.55
C LEU A 418 17.79 10.14 -10.28
N ASN A 419 18.29 10.42 -11.50
CA ASN A 419 17.94 11.58 -12.28
C ASN A 419 16.81 11.31 -13.32
N MET A 420 16.08 10.23 -13.16
CA MET A 420 14.86 10.03 -13.94
C MET A 420 13.74 11.00 -13.49
N ASP A 421 12.73 11.19 -14.34
CA ASP A 421 11.53 11.94 -13.96
C ASP A 421 10.82 11.28 -12.78
N PRO A 422 10.65 11.97 -11.64
CA PRO A 422 10.01 11.40 -10.45
C PRO A 422 8.54 11.01 -10.64
N ALA A 423 7.87 11.55 -11.64
CA ALA A 423 6.49 11.19 -11.98
C ALA A 423 6.38 9.90 -12.81
N SER A 424 7.51 9.32 -13.21
CA SER A 424 7.54 8.04 -13.93
C SER A 424 6.98 6.92 -13.07
N TYR A 425 6.17 6.05 -13.69
CA TYR A 425 5.57 4.88 -13.01
C TYR A 425 5.92 3.55 -13.67
N ALA A 426 6.53 3.56 -14.85
CA ALA A 426 6.95 2.34 -15.52
C ALA A 426 8.16 1.73 -14.80
N PHE A 427 7.92 0.62 -14.11
CA PHE A 427 8.97 -0.11 -13.41
C PHE A 427 9.80 -0.93 -14.40
N ASN A 428 11.11 -0.99 -14.17
CA ASN A 428 12.02 -1.81 -14.95
C ASN A 428 12.60 -2.93 -14.07
N ASP A 429 12.26 -4.16 -14.39
CA ASP A 429 12.68 -5.36 -13.64
C ASP A 429 14.22 -5.56 -13.61
N SER A 430 14.98 -4.81 -14.43
CA SER A 430 16.44 -4.83 -14.37
C SER A 430 17.06 -3.87 -13.36
N TRP A 431 16.26 -3.03 -12.70
CA TRP A 431 16.80 -2.14 -11.67
C TRP A 431 17.31 -2.92 -10.47
N ASP A 432 18.39 -2.42 -9.91
CA ASP A 432 19.02 -2.96 -8.72
C ASP A 432 19.18 -1.84 -7.67
N PHE A 433 18.43 -1.97 -6.60
CA PHE A 433 18.38 -1.00 -5.51
C PHE A 433 19.34 -1.31 -4.36
N HIS A 434 20.27 -2.24 -4.54
CA HIS A 434 21.40 -2.38 -3.62
C HIS A 434 22.25 -1.12 -3.65
N LEU A 435 22.87 -0.82 -2.54
CA LEU A 435 23.73 0.35 -2.40
C LEU A 435 25.15 -0.01 -2.86
N ALA A 436 25.67 0.71 -3.85
CA ALA A 436 27.03 0.47 -4.31
C ALA A 436 28.06 0.83 -3.22
N ALA A 437 29.23 0.19 -3.27
CA ALA A 437 30.33 0.47 -2.37
C ALA A 437 30.67 1.97 -2.31
N GLY A 438 30.75 2.53 -1.11
CA GLY A 438 30.98 3.96 -0.89
C GLY A 438 29.71 4.82 -1.04
N SER A 439 28.52 4.22 -1.02
CA SER A 439 27.27 4.93 -0.82
C SER A 439 27.26 5.63 0.55
N PRO A 440 26.84 6.90 0.63
CA PRO A 440 26.68 7.57 1.94
C PRO A 440 25.51 6.96 2.74
N ALA A 441 24.59 6.25 2.10
CA ALA A 441 23.49 5.55 2.75
C ALA A 441 23.91 4.24 3.44
N LEU A 442 25.17 3.82 3.30
CA LEU A 442 25.80 2.71 4.04
C LEU A 442 26.43 3.16 5.38
N ASP A 443 26.35 4.43 5.73
CA ASP A 443 26.94 4.94 6.98
C ASP A 443 26.16 4.47 8.22
N ALA A 444 26.58 3.32 8.76
CA ALA A 444 25.99 2.72 9.94
C ALA A 444 25.96 3.63 11.18
N SER A 445 26.85 4.63 11.24
CA SER A 445 26.92 5.57 12.38
C SER A 445 25.73 6.54 12.43
N LYS A 446 24.97 6.64 11.32
CA LYS A 446 23.81 7.49 11.18
C LYS A 446 22.49 6.73 11.25
N THR A 447 22.54 5.41 11.36
CA THR A 447 21.35 4.56 11.41
C THR A 447 20.93 4.27 12.85
N TYR A 448 19.62 4.01 13.02
CA TYR A 448 19.10 3.46 14.25
C TYR A 448 19.36 1.94 14.28
N THR A 449 20.10 1.47 15.26
CA THR A 449 20.45 0.05 15.37
C THR A 449 20.10 -0.56 16.73
N ALA A 450 19.86 0.26 17.74
CA ALA A 450 19.52 -0.18 19.08
C ALA A 450 18.72 0.90 19.83
N GLY A 451 17.76 0.44 20.62
CA GLY A 451 16.87 1.29 21.43
C GLY A 451 15.53 0.62 21.67
N ASP A 452 14.55 1.40 22.06
CA ASP A 452 13.23 0.90 22.48
C ASP A 452 12.35 0.46 21.28
N ARG A 453 12.62 0.98 20.07
CA ARG A 453 11.92 0.58 18.86
C ARG A 453 12.57 -0.66 18.26
N GLN A 454 11.86 -1.78 18.36
CA GLN A 454 12.27 -3.07 17.78
C GLN A 454 11.12 -3.63 16.97
N PRO A 455 11.39 -4.47 15.94
CA PRO A 455 10.33 -5.17 15.24
C PRO A 455 9.43 -5.96 16.19
N TYR A 456 8.13 -5.83 16.04
CA TYR A 456 7.16 -6.54 16.88
C TYR A 456 7.30 -8.06 16.75
N PHE A 457 7.62 -8.52 15.55
CA PHE A 457 7.73 -9.95 15.23
C PHE A 457 9.18 -10.39 14.97
N GLY A 458 10.17 -9.60 15.40
CA GLY A 458 11.58 -9.92 15.19
C GLY A 458 12.08 -11.11 16.01
N THR A 459 11.51 -11.33 17.21
CA THR A 459 11.93 -12.42 18.12
C THR A 459 10.89 -13.53 18.22
N SER A 460 9.64 -13.17 18.47
CA SER A 460 8.55 -14.16 18.62
C SER A 460 8.04 -14.68 17.29
N GLY A 461 8.12 -13.87 16.24
CA GLY A 461 7.54 -14.15 14.94
C GLY A 461 6.02 -14.20 14.92
N LEU A 462 5.48 -14.47 13.73
CA LEU A 462 4.09 -14.86 13.51
C LEU A 462 4.03 -16.32 13.04
N GLU A 463 3.15 -17.09 13.63
CA GLU A 463 2.89 -18.45 13.20
C GLU A 463 1.80 -18.45 12.11
N VAL A 464 2.13 -18.84 10.89
CA VAL A 464 1.23 -18.93 9.74
C VAL A 464 1.51 -20.24 9.00
N ASN A 465 0.48 -20.97 8.63
CA ASN A 465 0.60 -22.26 7.95
C ASN A 465 1.54 -23.25 8.68
N GLY A 466 1.51 -23.24 10.02
CA GLY A 466 2.34 -24.11 10.86
C GLY A 466 3.84 -23.80 10.86
N GLN A 467 4.24 -22.62 10.37
CA GLN A 467 5.62 -22.13 10.37
C GLN A 467 5.70 -20.77 11.07
N THR A 468 6.83 -20.50 11.71
CA THR A 468 7.10 -19.21 12.35
C THR A 468 7.88 -18.31 11.40
N TYR A 469 7.31 -17.18 11.04
CA TYR A 469 7.92 -16.13 10.25
C TYR A 469 8.38 -15.00 11.16
N THR A 470 9.61 -14.53 10.99
CA THR A 470 10.16 -13.42 11.77
C THR A 470 10.41 -12.21 10.89
N SER A 471 10.16 -11.03 11.44
CA SER A 471 10.52 -9.78 10.78
C SER A 471 12.04 -9.69 10.62
N PRO A 472 12.52 -9.23 9.46
CA PRO A 472 13.95 -8.97 9.25
C PRO A 472 14.55 -8.09 10.35
N ALA A 473 15.78 -8.39 10.74
CA ALA A 473 16.51 -7.55 11.70
C ALA A 473 16.74 -6.14 11.12
N ILE A 474 16.81 -5.15 12.00
CA ILE A 474 17.14 -3.77 11.64
C ILE A 474 18.51 -3.75 10.96
N GLY A 475 18.57 -3.24 9.73
CA GLY A 475 19.79 -3.09 8.98
C GLY A 475 20.58 -1.84 9.41
N ALA A 476 21.89 -1.97 9.47
CA ALA A 476 22.80 -0.85 9.75
C ALA A 476 23.12 -0.06 8.46
N TRP A 477 22.10 0.21 7.67
CA TRP A 477 22.10 0.99 6.43
C TRP A 477 20.72 1.60 6.22
N PHE A 478 20.59 2.54 5.28
CA PHE A 478 19.29 3.11 4.91
C PHE A 478 18.72 2.40 3.70
N GLY A 479 17.40 2.19 3.72
CA GLY A 479 16.68 1.56 2.62
C GLY A 479 16.57 0.03 2.71
N ALA A 480 15.97 -0.56 1.67
CA ALA A 480 15.61 -1.98 1.64
C ALA A 480 16.82 -2.91 1.63
N PHE A 481 17.85 -2.54 0.86
CA PHE A 481 19.03 -3.36 0.66
C PHE A 481 20.30 -2.59 1.10
N GLY A 482 21.25 -3.31 1.69
CA GLY A 482 22.60 -2.82 1.92
C GLY A 482 23.51 -2.95 0.68
N GLU A 483 24.79 -3.25 0.89
CA GLU A 483 25.77 -3.51 -0.17
C GLU A 483 25.58 -4.88 -0.82
#